data_b44f8e440298d27e634e3e8f8b76378d
#
_entry.id   b44f8e440298d27e634e3e8f8b76378d
#
_cell.length_a   1.000
_cell.length_b   1.000
_cell.length_c   1.000
_cell.angle_alpha   90.00
_cell.angle_beta   90.00
_cell.angle_gamma   90.00
#
_symmetry.space_group_name_H-M   'P 1'
#
loop_
_entity.id
_entity.type
_entity.pdbx_description
1 polymer ?
#
loop_
_entity_poly.entity_id
_entity_poly.type
_entity_poly.pdbx_seq_one_letter_code
_entity_poly.pdbx_strand_id
1 'polypeptide(L)'
;MCIRDSLRTWIGYLLTSDELDNSNDYIDQNISINDVSIYSLINSSGQTLSELLSGPSSLGALFENNNYTALPSPQSRSPEGMRYFSGGYNTFRYGTNRDFNFSSIQLEFPFQGLRDTPQSRNLFAATFVDLVQEYFLIHLNIDLFSL
;
A
#
# COMPACT_ATOMS: atom_id res chain seq x y z
N MET A 1 5.63 -20.65 -5.30
CA MET A 1 5.77 -19.47 -6.19
C MET A 1 6.50 -18.42 -5.37
N CYS A 2 7.66 -18.03 -5.79
CA CYS A 2 8.45 -17.02 -5.07
C CYS A 2 7.93 -15.64 -5.47
N ILE A 3 7.85 -14.68 -4.54
CA ILE A 3 7.54 -13.26 -4.80
C ILE A 3 8.40 -12.67 -5.94
N ARG A 4 9.54 -13.30 -6.22
CA ARG A 4 10.46 -12.92 -7.32
C ARG A 4 9.83 -12.93 -8.71
N ASP A 5 8.74 -13.66 -8.91
CA ASP A 5 8.11 -13.84 -10.23
C ASP A 5 6.91 -12.91 -10.43
N SER A 6 6.52 -12.13 -9.43
CA SER A 6 5.49 -11.09 -9.59
C SER A 6 6.07 -9.90 -10.34
N LEU A 7 5.32 -9.41 -11.34
CA LEU A 7 5.65 -8.18 -12.08
C LEU A 7 5.04 -6.92 -11.44
N ARG A 8 4.39 -7.05 -10.27
CA ARG A 8 3.72 -5.95 -9.58
C ARG A 8 4.21 -5.79 -8.15
N THR A 9 4.19 -4.58 -7.65
CA THR A 9 4.40 -4.26 -6.24
C THR A 9 3.21 -4.72 -5.42
N TRP A 10 3.46 -5.47 -4.35
CA TRP A 10 2.41 -5.82 -3.38
C TRP A 10 2.47 -4.87 -2.19
N ILE A 11 1.30 -4.36 -1.82
CA ILE A 11 1.16 -3.39 -0.74
C ILE A 11 0.34 -4.04 0.38
N GLY A 12 1.01 -4.43 1.45
CA GLY A 12 0.42 -5.16 2.57
C GLY A 12 -0.12 -4.21 3.64
N TYR A 13 -1.42 -4.33 3.89
CA TYR A 13 -2.18 -3.60 4.92
C TYR A 13 -2.75 -4.51 6.01
N LEU A 14 -2.31 -5.79 6.06
CA LEU A 14 -2.82 -6.90 6.86
C LEU A 14 -4.18 -7.47 6.39
N LEU A 15 -4.72 -7.02 5.30
CA LEU A 15 -5.89 -7.62 4.68
C LEU A 15 -5.51 -8.90 3.94
N THR A 16 -6.34 -9.91 4.02
CA THR A 16 -6.20 -11.15 3.27
C THR A 16 -6.66 -11.00 1.83
N SER A 17 -6.33 -11.98 0.97
CA SER A 17 -6.87 -12.03 -0.40
C SER A 17 -8.40 -12.02 -0.41
N ASP A 18 -9.01 -12.85 0.44
CA ASP A 18 -10.47 -12.99 0.49
C ASP A 18 -11.16 -11.70 0.93
N GLU A 19 -10.54 -10.92 1.83
CA GLU A 19 -11.05 -9.62 2.24
C GLU A 19 -10.96 -8.60 1.10
N LEU A 20 -9.84 -8.56 0.38
CA LEU A 20 -9.65 -7.65 -0.75
C LEU A 20 -10.53 -8.00 -1.96
N ASP A 21 -10.93 -9.26 -2.12
CA ASP A 21 -11.81 -9.70 -3.22
C ASP A 21 -13.27 -9.22 -3.05
N ASN A 22 -13.63 -8.66 -1.90
CA ASN A 22 -14.94 -8.07 -1.68
C ASN A 22 -15.10 -6.68 -2.35
N SER A 23 -16.35 -6.21 -2.44
CA SER A 23 -16.63 -4.86 -2.93
C SER A 23 -16.13 -3.77 -1.97
N ASN A 24 -15.95 -2.55 -2.45
CA ASN A 24 -15.58 -1.42 -1.61
C ASN A 24 -16.58 -1.18 -0.47
N ASP A 25 -17.88 -1.25 -0.78
CA ASP A 25 -18.95 -1.10 0.22
C ASP A 25 -18.85 -2.17 1.32
N TYR A 26 -18.53 -3.41 0.94
CA TYR A 26 -18.32 -4.47 1.91
C TYR A 26 -17.11 -4.22 2.78
N ILE A 27 -16.00 -3.81 2.18
CA ILE A 27 -14.74 -3.48 2.88
C ILE A 27 -15.01 -2.39 3.92
N ASP A 28 -15.65 -1.30 3.52
CA ASP A 28 -15.90 -0.15 4.41
C ASP A 28 -16.90 -0.45 5.53
N GLN A 29 -17.85 -1.37 5.31
CA GLN A 29 -18.89 -1.67 6.29
C GLN A 29 -18.59 -2.87 7.20
N ASN A 30 -17.79 -3.84 6.74
CA ASN A 30 -17.64 -5.12 7.42
C ASN A 30 -16.22 -5.43 7.89
N ILE A 31 -15.19 -4.79 7.32
CA ILE A 31 -13.82 -4.98 7.79
C ILE A 31 -13.56 -4.02 8.94
N SER A 32 -13.17 -4.59 10.07
CA SER A 32 -12.80 -3.79 11.23
C SER A 32 -11.52 -3.01 10.96
N ILE A 33 -11.59 -1.69 11.05
CA ILE A 33 -10.40 -0.83 10.96
C ILE A 33 -9.37 -1.14 12.06
N ASN A 34 -9.77 -1.84 13.13
CA ASN A 34 -8.85 -2.29 14.17
C ASN A 34 -7.98 -3.47 13.74
N ASP A 35 -8.32 -4.18 12.69
CA ASP A 35 -7.60 -5.35 12.22
C ASP A 35 -6.61 -5.02 11.08
N VAL A 36 -6.69 -3.79 10.55
CA VAL A 36 -5.77 -3.31 9.50
C VAL A 36 -4.60 -2.51 10.08
N SER A 37 -3.49 -2.51 9.36
CA SER A 37 -2.25 -1.87 9.82
C SER A 37 -2.18 -0.35 9.63
N ILE A 38 -3.21 0.26 9.04
CA ILE A 38 -3.29 1.69 8.73
C ILE A 38 -4.39 2.42 9.51
N TYR A 39 -4.77 1.91 10.66
CA TYR A 39 -5.80 2.49 11.53
C TYR A 39 -5.60 4.00 11.78
N SER A 40 -4.39 4.39 12.18
CA SER A 40 -4.09 5.79 12.49
C SER A 40 -4.21 6.68 11.25
N LEU A 41 -3.85 6.16 10.08
CA LEU A 41 -4.00 6.88 8.82
C LEU A 41 -5.49 7.08 8.45
N ILE A 42 -6.32 6.05 8.61
CA ILE A 42 -7.77 6.15 8.38
C ILE A 42 -8.36 7.27 9.24
N ASN A 43 -8.05 7.27 10.53
CA ASN A 43 -8.57 8.26 11.47
C ASN A 43 -8.06 9.69 11.21
N SER A 44 -6.83 9.85 10.72
CA SER A 44 -6.23 11.17 10.49
C SER A 44 -6.57 11.75 9.13
N SER A 45 -6.70 10.93 8.10
CA SER A 45 -6.98 11.38 6.74
C SER A 45 -8.46 11.68 6.48
N GLY A 46 -9.36 11.07 7.27
CA GLY A 46 -10.81 11.14 7.06
C GLY A 46 -11.30 10.37 5.82
N GLN A 47 -10.44 9.55 5.22
CA GLN A 47 -10.79 8.68 4.08
C GLN A 47 -11.28 7.32 4.56
N THR A 48 -12.08 6.67 3.72
CA THR A 48 -12.52 5.29 3.99
C THR A 48 -11.37 4.30 3.77
N LEU A 49 -11.54 3.09 4.28
CA LEU A 49 -10.55 2.04 4.08
C LEU A 49 -10.38 1.72 2.60
N SER A 50 -11.48 1.58 1.86
CA SER A 50 -11.44 1.27 0.42
C SER A 50 -10.76 2.37 -0.41
N GLU A 51 -10.95 3.64 -0.04
CA GLU A 51 -10.27 4.77 -0.68
C GLU A 51 -8.76 4.73 -0.46
N LEU A 52 -8.30 4.40 0.74
CA LEU A 52 -6.87 4.26 1.05
C LEU A 52 -6.24 3.04 0.38
N LEU A 53 -7.01 1.96 0.17
CA LEU A 53 -6.53 0.74 -0.50
C LEU A 53 -6.41 0.91 -2.01
N SER A 54 -7.44 1.43 -2.67
CA SER A 54 -7.55 1.43 -4.13
C SER A 54 -8.24 2.67 -4.72
N GLY A 55 -8.40 3.73 -3.95
CA GLY A 55 -8.90 5.02 -4.45
C GLY A 55 -7.84 5.76 -5.28
N PRO A 56 -8.21 6.89 -5.90
CA PRO A 56 -7.34 7.64 -6.82
C PRO A 56 -6.11 8.27 -6.15
N SER A 57 -6.11 8.43 -4.83
CA SER A 57 -4.98 8.92 -4.03
C SER A 57 -4.28 7.81 -3.22
N SER A 58 -4.68 6.55 -3.39
CA SER A 58 -4.05 5.42 -2.71
C SER A 58 -2.58 5.26 -3.10
N LEU A 59 -1.81 4.59 -2.27
CA LEU A 59 -0.41 4.31 -2.57
C LEU A 59 -0.27 3.52 -3.89
N GLY A 60 -1.20 2.59 -4.15
CA GLY A 60 -1.27 1.85 -5.42
C GLY A 60 -1.52 2.76 -6.62
N ALA A 61 -2.38 3.77 -6.48
CA ALA A 61 -2.61 4.77 -7.54
C ALA A 61 -1.35 5.57 -7.85
N LEU A 62 -0.60 5.97 -6.83
CA LEU A 62 0.65 6.71 -7.03
C LEU A 62 1.71 5.86 -7.75
N PHE A 63 1.79 4.55 -7.46
CA PHE A 63 2.62 3.63 -8.23
C PHE A 63 2.19 3.58 -9.69
N GLU A 64 0.89 3.40 -9.98
CA GLU A 64 0.36 3.32 -11.34
C GLU A 64 0.56 4.61 -12.15
N ASN A 65 0.37 5.77 -11.52
CA ASN A 65 0.63 7.07 -12.13
C ASN A 65 2.10 7.25 -12.58
N ASN A 66 3.01 6.51 -11.94
CA ASN A 66 4.43 6.46 -12.26
C ASN A 66 4.83 5.23 -13.12
N ASN A 67 3.85 4.57 -13.74
CA ASN A 67 4.03 3.38 -14.59
C ASN A 67 4.57 2.13 -13.87
N TYR A 68 4.36 2.02 -12.57
CA TYR A 68 4.64 0.82 -11.78
C TYR A 68 3.33 0.13 -11.40
N THR A 69 3.18 -1.12 -11.75
CA THR A 69 1.99 -1.88 -11.36
C THR A 69 2.00 -2.19 -9.87
N ALA A 70 0.85 -2.04 -9.22
CA ALA A 70 0.68 -2.28 -7.80
C ALA A 70 -0.61 -3.05 -7.49
N LEU A 71 -0.68 -3.66 -6.31
CA LEU A 71 -1.86 -4.33 -5.79
C LEU A 71 -1.86 -4.20 -4.25
N PRO A 72 -2.96 -3.68 -3.64
CA PRO A 72 -4.13 -3.09 -4.29
C PRO A 72 -3.83 -1.73 -4.95
N SER A 73 -4.63 -1.42 -5.99
CA SER A 73 -4.55 -0.18 -6.75
C SER A 73 -5.88 0.04 -7.49
N PRO A 74 -6.14 1.22 -8.09
CA PRO A 74 -7.36 1.44 -8.88
C PRO A 74 -7.53 0.45 -10.04
N GLN A 75 -6.44 0.07 -10.74
CA GLN A 75 -6.49 -0.86 -11.88
C GLN A 75 -6.44 -2.34 -11.45
N SER A 76 -5.89 -2.62 -10.27
CA SER A 76 -5.76 -3.96 -9.71
C SER A 76 -6.18 -3.93 -8.25
N ARG A 77 -7.49 -3.85 -8.01
CA ARG A 77 -8.04 -3.64 -6.67
C ARG A 77 -7.83 -4.85 -5.76
N SER A 78 -7.93 -6.05 -6.30
CA SER A 78 -7.87 -7.30 -5.56
C SER A 78 -7.01 -8.35 -6.23
N PRO A 79 -6.53 -9.36 -5.48
CA PRO A 79 -5.72 -10.45 -6.02
C PRO A 79 -6.52 -11.48 -6.83
N GLU A 80 -7.86 -11.43 -6.85
CA GLU A 80 -8.74 -12.34 -7.60
C GLU A 80 -8.45 -13.82 -7.28
N GLY A 81 -8.37 -14.16 -6.00
CA GLY A 81 -8.06 -15.51 -5.51
C GLY A 81 -6.59 -15.93 -5.65
N MET A 82 -5.72 -15.09 -6.21
CA MET A 82 -4.29 -15.37 -6.25
C MET A 82 -3.62 -15.16 -4.88
N ARG A 83 -2.46 -15.76 -4.70
CA ARG A 83 -1.64 -15.47 -3.52
C ARG A 83 -1.32 -13.99 -3.45
N TYR A 84 -1.53 -13.44 -2.27
CA TYR A 84 -1.22 -12.06 -1.93
C TYR A 84 -0.41 -12.01 -0.63
N PHE A 85 0.54 -11.09 -0.54
CA PHE A 85 1.31 -10.86 0.67
C PHE A 85 0.69 -9.69 1.44
N SER A 86 -0.02 -10.01 2.51
CA SER A 86 -0.81 -9.03 3.29
C SER A 86 0.02 -8.19 4.26
N GLY A 87 1.24 -8.60 4.55
CA GLY A 87 2.12 -7.98 5.53
C GLY A 87 2.79 -9.01 6.44
N GLY A 88 3.86 -8.62 7.11
CA GLY A 88 4.64 -9.46 8.02
C GLY A 88 4.56 -9.01 9.48
N TYR A 89 5.47 -9.56 10.29
CA TYR A 89 5.52 -9.31 11.73
C TYR A 89 5.59 -7.82 12.09
N ASN A 90 6.43 -7.04 11.40
CA ASN A 90 6.57 -5.61 11.69
C ASN A 90 5.29 -4.84 11.37
N THR A 91 4.63 -5.15 10.25
CA THR A 91 3.35 -4.55 9.87
C THR A 91 2.30 -4.82 10.93
N PHE A 92 2.21 -6.06 11.40
CA PHE A 92 1.32 -6.45 12.49
C PHE A 92 1.70 -5.75 13.80
N ARG A 93 2.95 -5.87 14.24
CA ARG A 93 3.42 -5.40 15.55
C ARG A 93 3.25 -3.90 15.75
N TYR A 94 3.49 -3.11 14.72
CA TYR A 94 3.43 -1.65 14.79
C TYR A 94 2.13 -1.08 14.24
N GLY A 95 1.57 -1.64 13.18
CA GLY A 95 0.36 -1.12 12.55
C GLY A 95 -0.92 -1.39 13.33
N THR A 96 -0.96 -2.44 14.17
CA THR A 96 -2.13 -2.77 15.01
C THR A 96 -2.00 -2.32 16.46
N ASN A 97 -0.85 -1.77 16.85
CA ASN A 97 -0.65 -1.29 18.22
C ASN A 97 -1.32 0.08 18.41
N ARG A 98 -2.41 0.10 19.17
CA ARG A 98 -3.24 1.29 19.44
C ARG A 98 -2.64 2.25 20.48
N ASP A 99 -1.62 1.82 21.23
CA ASP A 99 -0.90 2.69 22.15
C ASP A 99 -0.03 3.71 21.42
N PHE A 100 0.25 3.47 20.15
CA PHE A 100 1.03 4.36 19.29
C PHE A 100 0.19 4.79 18.07
N ASN A 101 0.22 6.06 17.73
CA ASN A 101 -0.42 6.59 16.53
C ASN A 101 0.40 6.26 15.27
N PHE A 102 0.72 4.99 15.07
CA PHE A 102 1.45 4.51 13.91
C PHE A 102 0.53 3.81 12.90
N SER A 103 0.85 4.00 11.64
CA SER A 103 0.41 3.15 10.55
C SER A 103 1.62 2.44 9.96
N SER A 104 1.44 1.21 9.52
CA SER A 104 2.52 0.42 8.94
C SER A 104 2.06 -0.20 7.63
N ILE A 105 2.82 0.00 6.58
CA ILE A 105 2.57 -0.56 5.25
C ILE A 105 3.78 -1.38 4.86
N GLN A 106 3.58 -2.61 4.40
CA GLN A 106 4.66 -3.43 3.86
C GLN A 106 4.62 -3.41 2.34
N LEU A 107 5.79 -3.19 1.73
CA LEU A 107 5.96 -3.19 0.29
C LEU A 107 6.86 -4.36 -0.13
N GLU A 108 6.37 -5.14 -1.08
CA GLU A 108 7.12 -6.22 -1.72
C GLU A 108 7.31 -5.87 -3.20
N PHE A 109 8.54 -5.51 -3.55
CA PHE A 109 8.86 -5.05 -4.91
C PHE A 109 9.27 -6.20 -5.82
N PRO A 110 8.83 -6.22 -7.09
CA PRO A 110 9.33 -7.16 -8.09
C PRO A 110 10.82 -6.99 -8.32
N PHE A 111 11.48 -8.04 -8.79
CA PHE A 111 12.89 -7.95 -9.16
C PHE A 111 13.04 -7.29 -10.53
N GLN A 112 12.29 -7.81 -11.52
CA GLN A 112 12.37 -7.37 -12.90
C GLN A 112 11.81 -5.94 -13.08
N GLY A 113 12.55 -5.10 -13.76
CA GLY A 113 12.17 -3.73 -14.06
C GLY A 113 12.40 -2.71 -12.94
N LEU A 114 12.57 -3.17 -11.67
CA LEU A 114 12.84 -2.28 -10.54
C LEU A 114 14.24 -2.46 -9.95
N ARG A 115 14.70 -3.72 -9.85
CA ARG A 115 15.92 -4.06 -9.11
C ARG A 115 16.95 -4.86 -9.92
N ASP A 116 16.65 -5.20 -11.15
CA ASP A 116 17.44 -6.08 -12.02
C ASP A 116 18.71 -5.41 -12.58
N THR A 117 18.68 -4.10 -12.78
CA THR A 117 19.84 -3.34 -13.25
C THR A 117 20.15 -2.14 -12.35
N PRO A 118 21.38 -1.59 -12.38
CA PRO A 118 21.68 -0.34 -11.68
C PRO A 118 20.81 0.83 -12.14
N GLN A 119 20.49 0.89 -13.43
CA GLN A 119 19.66 1.95 -14.02
C GLN A 119 18.23 1.87 -13.51
N SER A 120 17.61 0.69 -13.52
CA SER A 120 16.25 0.50 -13.00
C SER A 120 16.15 0.81 -11.51
N ARG A 121 17.18 0.40 -10.72
CA ARG A 121 17.23 0.74 -9.28
C ARG A 121 17.30 2.24 -9.02
N ASN A 122 18.17 2.95 -9.75
CA ASN A 122 18.32 4.39 -9.55
C ASN A 122 17.07 5.16 -9.98
N LEU A 123 16.47 4.78 -11.11
CA LEU A 123 15.20 5.37 -11.57
C LEU A 123 14.08 5.12 -10.58
N PHE A 124 13.91 3.86 -10.16
CA PHE A 124 12.88 3.52 -9.19
C PHE A 124 13.09 4.23 -7.85
N ALA A 125 14.33 4.29 -7.35
CA ALA A 125 14.61 4.96 -6.07
C ALA A 125 14.23 6.45 -6.11
N ALA A 126 14.57 7.16 -7.20
CA ALA A 126 14.18 8.56 -7.37
C ALA A 126 12.64 8.72 -7.40
N THR A 127 11.96 7.93 -8.25
CA THR A 127 10.50 7.95 -8.33
C THR A 127 9.84 7.57 -7.00
N PHE A 128 10.39 6.61 -6.27
CA PHE A 128 9.83 6.18 -4.99
C PHE A 128 9.92 7.28 -3.92
N VAL A 129 10.99 8.07 -3.92
CA VAL A 129 11.11 9.23 -3.02
C VAL A 129 10.00 10.25 -3.31
N ASP A 130 9.80 10.60 -4.57
CA ASP A 130 8.75 11.54 -4.97
C ASP A 130 7.34 11.01 -4.64
N LEU A 131 7.11 9.72 -4.88
CA LEU A 131 5.86 9.04 -4.57
C LEU A 131 5.56 9.04 -3.06
N VAL A 132 6.55 8.77 -2.23
CA VAL A 132 6.40 8.81 -0.76
C VAL A 132 6.12 10.24 -0.30
N GLN A 133 6.83 11.22 -0.83
CA GLN A 133 6.58 12.63 -0.56
C GLN A 133 5.12 13.02 -0.90
N GLU A 134 4.66 12.66 -2.09
CA GLU A 134 3.29 12.93 -2.52
C GLU A 134 2.25 12.25 -1.60
N TYR A 135 2.47 11.00 -1.23
CA TYR A 135 1.60 10.27 -0.31
C TYR A 135 1.49 10.95 1.06
N PHE A 136 2.61 11.38 1.64
CA PHE A 136 2.63 12.10 2.93
C PHE A 136 1.95 13.47 2.82
N LEU A 137 2.15 14.16 1.72
CA LEU A 137 1.50 15.46 1.49
C LEU A 137 -0.02 15.32 1.37
N ILE A 138 -0.49 14.35 0.60
CA ILE A 138 -1.94 14.11 0.38
C ILE A 138 -2.64 13.69 1.68
N HIS A 139 -2.09 12.73 2.40
CA HIS A 139 -2.81 12.08 3.50
C HIS A 139 -2.52 12.67 4.87
N LEU A 140 -1.37 13.30 5.07
CA LEU A 140 -0.92 13.80 6.36
C LEU A 140 -0.64 15.31 6.36
N ASN A 141 -0.68 15.95 5.20
CA ASN A 141 -0.26 17.34 5.00
C ASN A 141 1.18 17.61 5.50
N ILE A 142 2.06 16.62 5.29
CA ILE A 142 3.47 16.68 5.67
C ILE A 142 4.31 16.79 4.41
N ASP A 143 5.10 17.86 4.31
CA ASP A 143 6.14 18.02 3.30
C ASP A 143 7.47 17.51 3.85
N LEU A 144 7.90 16.32 3.39
CA LEU A 144 9.13 15.67 3.86
C LEU A 144 10.41 16.42 3.45
N PHE A 145 10.33 17.27 2.43
CA PHE A 145 11.48 18.06 1.97
C PHE A 145 11.62 19.42 2.66
N SER A 146 10.62 19.79 3.48
CA SER A 146 10.65 21.04 4.27
C SER A 146 10.91 20.83 5.76
N LEU A 147 11.22 19.58 6.16
CA LEU A 147 11.52 19.21 7.55
C LEU A 147 12.95 19.53 7.98
#